data_87e91c48afbe4b8cdb40ed7884d72d2a
#
_entry.id   87e91c48afbe4b8cdb40ed7884d72d2a
#
_cell.length_a   1.000
_cell.length_b   1.000
_cell.length_c   1.000
_cell.angle_alpha   90.00
_cell.angle_beta   90.00
_cell.angle_gamma   90.00
#
_symmetry.space_group_name_H-M   'P 1'
#
loop_
_entity.id
_entity.type
_entity.pdbx_description
1 polymer ?
#
loop_
_entity_poly.entity_id
_entity_poly.type
_entity_poly.pdbx_seq_one_letter_code
_entity_poly.pdbx_strand_id
1 'polypeptide(L)'
;MLYGLLKLDEFDFLLIHHYLPMKKKRIKLKESVHISSVLDNLLNTYRQESDSGLSRVWSFWNDAVGKTIAENAQPAAFKGKVLLVHVTSSTWIHELRFLEKGIINNINSISSENLVEEIKFKIGPL
;
A
#
# COMPACT_ATOMS: atom_id res chain seq x y z
N MET A 1 -6.47 -19.42 7.26
CA MET A 1 -6.54 -19.38 8.17
C MET A 1 -7.04 -18.21 8.83
N LEU A 2 -7.71 -18.30 9.65
CA LEU A 2 -8.24 -17.31 10.31
C LEU A 2 -7.35 -16.35 10.68
N TYR A 3 -6.21 -16.71 10.92
CA TYR A 3 -5.29 -15.96 11.19
C TYR A 3 -5.13 -14.85 10.37
N GLY A 4 -5.04 -15.02 9.10
CA GLY A 4 -4.80 -13.97 8.21
C GLY A 4 -5.91 -12.98 8.26
N LEU A 5 -7.05 -13.40 8.57
CA LEU A 5 -8.13 -12.54 8.57
C LEU A 5 -8.17 -11.76 9.79
N LEU A 6 -7.84 -12.26 10.84
CA LEU A 6 -7.96 -11.62 12.04
C LEU A 6 -6.89 -10.66 12.23
N LYS A 7 -5.87 -10.75 11.45
CA LYS A 7 -4.86 -10.01 11.66
C LYS A 7 -4.81 -9.03 10.76
N LEU A 8 -5.37 -8.00 10.88
CA LEU A 8 -5.15 -6.90 10.07
C LEU A 8 -3.78 -6.54 10.45
N ASP A 9 -2.89 -6.56 9.56
CA ASP A 9 -1.56 -6.19 9.94
C ASP A 9 -1.56 -4.68 10.00
N GLU A 10 -0.47 -4.09 10.36
CA GLU A 10 -0.35 -2.67 10.49
C GLU A 10 -0.66 -1.93 9.24
N PHE A 11 -0.36 -2.51 8.14
CA PHE A 11 -0.59 -1.86 6.87
C PHE A 11 -2.08 -1.65 6.65
N ASP A 12 -2.88 -2.66 6.90
CA ASP A 12 -4.32 -2.57 6.71
C ASP A 12 -4.90 -1.55 7.67
N PHE A 13 -4.41 -1.50 8.89
CA PHE A 13 -4.93 -0.60 9.89
C PHE A 13 -4.62 0.83 9.46
N LEU A 14 -3.45 1.10 8.98
CA LEU A 14 -3.08 2.42 8.54
C LEU A 14 -3.92 2.87 7.37
N LEU A 15 -4.24 1.96 6.47
CA LEU A 15 -5.03 2.32 5.32
C LEU A 15 -6.41 2.73 5.74
N ILE A 16 -6.99 2.01 6.66
CA ILE A 16 -8.33 2.31 7.11
C ILE A 16 -8.33 3.66 7.78
N HIS A 17 -7.35 3.95 8.61
CA HIS A 17 -7.31 5.20 9.29
C HIS A 17 -7.07 6.36 8.32
N HIS A 18 -6.27 6.16 7.34
CA HIS A 18 -5.93 7.21 6.41
C HIS A 18 -7.09 7.52 5.48
N TYR A 19 -7.78 6.51 5.02
CA TYR A 19 -8.81 6.71 4.06
C TYR A 19 -10.17 6.98 4.57
N LEU A 20 -10.50 6.51 5.73
CA LEU A 20 -11.82 6.67 6.25
C LEU A 20 -11.86 7.38 7.59
N PRO A 21 -11.18 8.48 7.72
CA PRO A 21 -11.11 9.15 8.98
C PRO A 21 -12.40 9.61 9.50
N MET A 22 -13.29 9.95 8.66
CA MET A 22 -14.45 10.48 9.11
C MET A 22 -15.40 9.51 9.45
N LYS A 23 -15.22 8.40 9.12
CA LYS A 23 -16.15 7.47 9.31
C LYS A 23 -16.57 7.28 10.63
N LYS A 24 -15.83 7.61 11.52
CA LYS A 24 -16.16 7.40 12.77
C LYS A 24 -17.37 8.04 13.07
N LYS A 25 -17.77 8.89 12.33
CA LYS A 25 -18.83 9.60 12.55
C LYS A 25 -19.97 8.83 12.53
N ARG A 26 -20.22 7.96 12.43
CA ARG A 26 -21.23 7.25 12.44
C ARG A 26 -22.14 7.12 11.45
N ILE A 27 -22.33 6.06 10.97
CA ILE A 27 -23.17 5.78 9.96
C ILE A 27 -24.32 5.15 10.63
N LYS A 28 -25.50 5.66 10.45
CA LYS A 28 -26.62 5.16 11.09
C LYS A 28 -27.11 3.93 10.44
N LEU A 29 -27.20 2.88 11.16
CA LEU A 29 -27.59 1.64 10.61
C LEU A 29 -28.96 1.51 10.09
N LYS A 30 -29.84 2.34 10.48
CA LYS A 30 -31.19 2.21 10.02
C LYS A 30 -31.30 2.50 8.56
N GLU A 31 -30.31 3.02 7.96
CA GLU A 31 -30.39 3.33 6.57
C GLU A 31 -29.46 2.41 5.86
N SER A 32 -29.47 1.18 6.25
CA SER A 32 -28.54 0.23 5.70
C SER A 32 -28.52 0.11 4.19
N VAL A 33 -29.63 0.28 3.54
CA VAL A 33 -29.67 0.13 2.12
C VAL A 33 -28.85 1.20 1.45
N HIS A 34 -28.99 2.44 1.90
CA HIS A 34 -28.27 3.53 1.32
C HIS A 34 -26.82 3.46 1.75
N ILE A 35 -26.59 2.97 2.96
CA ILE A 35 -25.25 2.87 3.47
C ILE A 35 -24.45 1.90 2.62
N SER A 36 -25.07 0.82 2.20
CA SER A 36 -24.35 -0.17 1.41
C SER A 36 -23.88 0.43 0.10
N SER A 37 -24.74 1.23 -0.48
CA SER A 37 -24.43 1.81 -1.77
C SER A 37 -23.28 2.79 -1.60
N VAL A 38 -23.33 3.58 -0.54
CA VAL A 38 -22.32 4.58 -0.30
C VAL A 38 -20.98 3.88 -0.05
N LEU A 39 -20.99 2.80 0.72
CA LEU A 39 -19.76 2.10 1.01
C LEU A 39 -19.18 1.45 -0.24
N ASP A 40 -20.03 0.93 -1.11
CA ASP A 40 -19.56 0.32 -2.33
C ASP A 40 -18.87 1.37 -3.20
N ASN A 41 -19.44 2.55 -3.28
CA ASN A 41 -18.87 3.60 -4.09
C ASN A 41 -17.53 4.05 -3.51
N LEU A 42 -17.45 4.16 -2.20
CA LEU A 42 -16.22 4.59 -1.55
C LEU A 42 -15.14 3.52 -1.77
N LEU A 43 -15.50 2.26 -1.67
CA LEU A 43 -14.52 1.20 -1.83
C LEU A 43 -14.05 1.10 -3.28
N ASN A 44 -14.93 1.36 -4.22
CA ASN A 44 -14.54 1.33 -5.61
C ASN A 44 -13.57 2.47 -5.90
N THR A 45 -13.85 3.65 -5.38
CA THR A 45 -12.98 4.80 -5.59
C THR A 45 -11.60 4.51 -4.97
N TYR A 46 -11.62 3.95 -3.78
CA TYR A 46 -10.42 3.63 -3.06
C TYR A 46 -9.59 2.63 -3.88
N ARG A 47 -10.22 1.61 -4.43
CA ARG A 47 -9.54 0.63 -5.19
C ARG A 47 -8.94 1.22 -6.44
N GLN A 48 -9.68 2.06 -7.12
CA GLN A 48 -9.20 2.68 -8.33
C GLN A 48 -7.99 3.55 -8.06
N GLU A 49 -8.01 4.30 -6.99
CA GLU A 49 -6.88 5.13 -6.64
C GLU A 49 -5.66 4.29 -6.29
N SER A 50 -5.89 3.20 -5.57
CA SER A 50 -4.81 2.32 -5.17
C SER A 50 -4.19 1.64 -6.37
N ASP A 51 -5.01 1.17 -7.28
CA ASP A 51 -4.52 0.47 -8.45
C ASP A 51 -3.75 1.42 -9.36
N SER A 52 -4.22 2.65 -9.47
CA SER A 52 -3.56 3.63 -10.29
C SER A 52 -2.18 3.97 -9.70
N GLY A 53 -2.12 4.15 -8.40
CA GLY A 53 -0.86 4.44 -7.75
C GLY A 53 0.11 3.27 -7.86
N LEU A 54 -0.38 2.05 -7.68
CA LEU A 54 0.44 0.86 -7.77
C LEU A 54 0.98 0.70 -9.18
N SER A 55 0.16 0.97 -10.18
CA SER A 55 0.58 0.86 -11.55
C SER A 55 1.71 1.83 -11.85
N ARG A 56 1.62 3.04 -11.32
CA ARG A 56 2.64 4.03 -11.51
C ARG A 56 3.95 3.54 -10.90
N VAL A 57 3.91 2.99 -9.70
CA VAL A 57 5.11 2.50 -9.03
C VAL A 57 5.71 1.34 -9.84
N TRP A 58 4.88 0.45 -10.34
CA TRP A 58 5.36 -0.66 -11.14
C TRP A 58 6.09 -0.19 -12.40
N SER A 59 5.60 0.87 -13.00
CA SER A 59 6.14 1.32 -14.27
C SER A 59 7.59 1.81 -14.13
N PHE A 60 8.01 2.26 -12.95
CA PHE A 60 9.37 2.72 -12.77
C PHE A 60 10.11 2.01 -11.63
N TRP A 61 9.57 0.89 -11.18
CA TRP A 61 10.16 0.20 -10.04
C TRP A 61 11.62 -0.22 -10.30
N ASN A 62 11.90 -0.75 -11.47
CA ASN A 62 13.24 -1.18 -11.79
C ASN A 62 14.20 0.01 -11.77
N ASP A 63 13.76 1.15 -12.23
CA ASP A 63 14.61 2.32 -12.27
C ASP A 63 14.83 2.87 -10.86
N ALA A 64 13.85 2.72 -10.00
CA ALA A 64 13.95 3.24 -8.66
C ALA A 64 14.86 2.41 -7.76
N VAL A 65 14.83 1.09 -7.90
CA VAL A 65 15.56 0.21 -7.00
C VAL A 65 16.71 -0.56 -7.64
N GLY A 66 16.69 -0.69 -8.93
CA GLY A 66 17.72 -1.44 -9.63
C GLY A 66 17.32 -2.89 -9.84
N LYS A 67 17.92 -3.54 -10.79
CA LYS A 67 17.56 -4.85 -11.20
C LYS A 67 17.63 -5.89 -10.11
N THR A 68 18.69 -5.92 -9.36
CA THR A 68 18.87 -6.94 -8.35
C THR A 68 17.78 -6.88 -7.28
N ILE A 69 17.46 -5.68 -6.83
CA ILE A 69 16.41 -5.54 -5.84
C ILE A 69 15.07 -5.85 -6.47
N ALA A 70 14.85 -5.40 -7.70
CA ALA A 70 13.59 -5.61 -8.37
C ALA A 70 13.27 -7.10 -8.56
N GLU A 71 14.28 -7.94 -8.67
CA GLU A 71 14.07 -9.35 -8.83
C GLU A 71 13.65 -10.02 -7.52
N ASN A 72 13.97 -9.43 -6.40
CA ASN A 72 13.69 -10.03 -5.11
C ASN A 72 12.67 -9.26 -4.28
N ALA A 73 12.23 -8.14 -4.76
CA ALA A 73 11.25 -7.32 -4.06
C ALA A 73 10.36 -6.64 -5.08
N GLN A 74 9.06 -6.71 -4.90
CA GLN A 74 8.13 -6.11 -5.84
C GLN A 74 6.99 -5.41 -5.14
N PRO A 75 6.50 -4.32 -5.72
CA PRO A 75 5.39 -3.60 -5.10
C PRO A 75 4.16 -4.49 -5.10
N ALA A 76 3.50 -4.61 -3.99
CA ALA A 76 2.32 -5.44 -3.87
C ALA A 76 1.05 -4.64 -3.68
N ALA A 77 1.13 -3.52 -3.02
CA ALA A 77 -0.04 -2.67 -2.81
C ALA A 77 0.43 -1.26 -2.51
N PHE A 78 -0.37 -0.27 -2.89
CA PHE A 78 -0.01 1.10 -2.59
C PHE A 78 -1.27 1.85 -2.29
N LYS A 79 -1.41 2.35 -1.08
CA LYS A 79 -2.58 3.06 -0.66
C LYS A 79 -2.19 4.17 0.30
N GLY A 80 -2.79 5.31 0.11
CA GLY A 80 -2.45 6.46 0.89
C GLY A 80 -1.00 6.73 0.61
N LYS A 81 -0.08 6.98 1.06
CA LYS A 81 1.30 7.14 0.73
C LYS A 81 2.17 6.03 1.30
N VAL A 82 1.55 4.88 1.54
CA VAL A 82 2.25 3.73 2.10
C VAL A 82 2.35 2.67 1.02
N LEU A 83 3.56 2.25 0.71
CA LEU A 83 3.79 1.23 -0.29
C LEU A 83 4.13 -0.08 0.40
N LEU A 84 3.42 -1.14 0.06
CA LEU A 84 3.71 -2.45 0.57
C LEU A 84 4.55 -3.18 -0.47
N VAL A 85 5.68 -3.70 -0.07
CA VAL A 85 6.57 -4.41 -0.97
C VAL A 85 6.72 -5.83 -0.49
N HIS A 86 6.50 -6.79 -1.37
CA HIS A 86 6.71 -8.19 -1.04
C HIS A 86 8.14 -8.54 -1.39
N VAL A 87 8.79 -9.28 -0.51
CA VAL A 87 10.16 -9.69 -0.73
C VAL A 87 10.28 -11.20 -0.59
N THR A 88 11.34 -11.77 -1.10
CA THR A 88 11.49 -13.21 -1.12
C THR A 88 11.97 -13.80 0.20
N SER A 89 12.59 -13.03 1.05
CA SER A 89 13.07 -13.57 2.34
C SER A 89 13.26 -12.48 3.37
N SER A 90 13.43 -12.88 4.61
CA SER A 90 13.64 -11.93 5.69
C SER A 90 15.00 -11.24 5.56
N THR A 91 15.95 -11.88 4.92
CA THR A 91 17.24 -11.28 4.67
C THR A 91 17.05 -10.03 3.82
N TRP A 92 16.17 -10.12 2.81
CA TRP A 92 15.91 -8.97 1.98
C TRP A 92 15.19 -7.87 2.75
N ILE A 93 14.33 -8.22 3.70
CA ILE A 93 13.66 -7.22 4.52
C ILE A 93 14.73 -6.44 5.29
N HIS A 94 15.68 -7.15 5.86
CA HIS A 94 16.72 -6.54 6.66
C HIS A 94 17.55 -5.58 5.82
N GLU A 95 17.95 -6.02 4.65
CA GLU A 95 18.74 -5.19 3.77
C GLU A 95 17.97 -3.98 3.28
N LEU A 96 16.75 -4.17 2.89
CA LEU A 96 15.98 -3.09 2.32
C LEU A 96 15.56 -2.04 3.35
N ARG A 97 15.52 -2.41 4.61
CA ARG A 97 15.20 -1.43 5.63
C ARG A 97 16.30 -0.36 5.71
N PHE A 98 17.51 -0.72 5.42
CA PHE A 98 18.58 0.23 5.45
C PHE A 98 18.50 1.13 4.22
N LEU A 99 17.90 0.65 3.17
CA LEU A 99 17.80 1.40 1.94
C LEU A 99 16.48 2.13 1.76
N GLU A 100 15.59 1.96 2.71
CA GLU A 100 14.24 2.51 2.60
C GLU A 100 14.16 3.98 2.21
N LYS A 101 14.90 4.80 2.91
CA LYS A 101 14.84 6.22 2.61
C LYS A 101 15.35 6.55 1.23
N GLY A 102 16.39 5.85 0.80
CA GLY A 102 16.92 6.04 -0.54
C GLY A 102 15.92 5.62 -1.59
N ILE A 103 15.21 4.52 -1.35
CA ILE A 103 14.22 4.04 -2.29
C ILE A 103 13.06 5.04 -2.35
N ILE A 104 12.62 5.54 -1.21
CA ILE A 104 11.54 6.53 -1.18
C ILE A 104 11.96 7.77 -1.96
N ASN A 105 13.19 8.23 -1.76
CA ASN A 105 13.66 9.41 -2.46
C ASN A 105 13.74 9.16 -3.97
N ASN A 106 14.15 7.98 -4.38
CA ASN A 106 14.25 7.67 -5.80
C ASN A 106 12.85 7.64 -6.42
N ILE A 107 11.90 7.02 -5.74
CA ILE A 107 10.54 6.95 -6.25
C ILE A 107 9.95 8.34 -6.38
N ASN A 108 10.14 9.16 -5.37
CA ASN A 108 9.57 10.49 -5.38
C ASN A 108 10.24 11.38 -6.43
N SER A 109 11.53 11.17 -6.67
CA SER A 109 12.23 11.93 -7.68
C SER A 109 11.74 11.55 -9.08
N ILE A 110 11.59 10.27 -9.34
CA ILE A 110 11.14 9.81 -10.64
C ILE A 110 9.72 10.27 -10.92
N SER A 111 8.87 10.24 -9.91
CA SER A 111 7.49 10.62 -10.10
C SER A 111 7.29 12.13 -10.05
N SER A 112 8.31 12.85 -9.64
CA SER A 112 8.27 14.30 -9.51
C SER A 112 7.23 14.76 -8.49
N GLU A 113 6.90 13.94 -7.53
CA GLU A 113 5.96 14.32 -6.48
C GLU A 113 6.22 13.48 -5.25
N ASN A 114 5.67 13.87 -4.13
CA ASN A 114 5.86 13.13 -2.91
C ASN A 114 4.88 11.96 -2.90
N LEU A 115 5.15 10.97 -3.70
CA LEU A 115 4.26 9.86 -3.92
C LEU A 115 4.25 8.86 -2.78
N VAL A 116 5.40 8.55 -2.22
CA VAL A 116 5.53 7.56 -1.17
C VAL A 116 6.15 8.18 0.06
N GLU A 117 5.57 7.94 1.22
CA GLU A 117 6.12 8.44 2.47
C GLU A 117 6.66 7.29 3.32
N GLU A 118 6.13 6.12 3.14
CA GLU A 118 6.55 4.99 3.95
C GLU A 118 6.51 3.71 3.14
N ILE A 119 7.42 2.79 3.39
CA ILE A 119 7.41 1.49 2.74
C ILE A 119 7.34 0.42 3.82
N LYS A 120 6.48 -0.55 3.63
CA LYS A 120 6.37 -1.68 4.54
C LYS A 120 6.85 -2.89 3.75
N PHE A 121 7.71 -3.70 4.33
CA PHE A 121 8.22 -4.88 3.65
C PHE A 121 7.64 -6.14 4.28
N LYS A 122 7.26 -7.09 3.47
CA LYS A 122 6.65 -8.29 3.95
C LYS A 122 7.05 -9.44 3.05
N ILE A 123 7.28 -10.64 3.60
CA ILE A 123 7.57 -11.80 2.77
C ILE A 123 6.27 -12.22 2.12
N GLY A 124 6.30 -12.40 0.84
CA GLY A 124 5.10 -12.78 0.09
C GLY A 124 5.45 -13.17 -1.33
N PRO A 125 4.45 -13.61 -2.06
CA PRO A 125 4.70 -14.08 -3.42
C PRO A 125 5.03 -12.90 -4.33
N LEU A 126 5.84 -13.13 -5.30
CA LEU A 126 6.19 -12.12 -6.30
C LEU A 126 5.43 -12.28 -7.61
#